data_40bc602b57e3f6f85509ac13efa2b93a
#
_entry.id   40bc602b57e3f6f85509ac13efa2b93a
#
_cell.length_a   1.000
_cell.length_b   1.000
_cell.length_c   1.000
_cell.angle_alpha   90.00
_cell.angle_beta   90.00
_cell.angle_gamma   90.00
#
_symmetry.space_group_name_H-M   'P 1'
#
loop_
_entity.id
_entity.type
_entity.pdbx_description
1 polymer ?
#
loop_
_entity_poly.entity_id
_entity_poly.type
_entity_poly.pdbx_seq_one_letter_code
_entity_poly.pdbx_strand_id
1 'polypeptide(L)'
;MLIINILVTGQQNKDQESSQLTENINYYANDSVVIDLENKKTFLYNEAHIDYGDIILDACLINFDFETKTVFAKYCLDSNNNKIGIPVLSDGNTSTTSDSLRFNFKTKKGITYQVKLQEGESYIHGEKVKRQNNGNIHIKNALYTTCDLDHPHFYFKLRKAIIKPDDKIVSGPVNLFVSDIPTPLGLPFAFLPNKKNKSSNGVIIPTYGESQGLGFYLLGGGYYHQFKNGKFSTAITGDIYSKGSWGLSNLTKYKVRYKYNGQFQLNFRNVIQGERGFEDYAVSKEFFIRWNHQNDPKLNPGSTFKALINAGTSTNFRNDYNNISVNNYLSNTFNSNIAWSKQFKGKISSNLNVNLRHSQNGNTGNMTFTLPEISYNVNRFYPFKMLRKSSINRNFIHEIINQTNINYQVNTKNEINIAENAFSDFLEEGMEGFRNNARNGMRHNVNASSSIKLFGKNVTINPAYQLSSLWYLNQINKSWDAQNNEVINDTINQFSSLYSHNVSASATTKIYGFYRFAKFFGGKHQAKIRHTLTPNINFSYKPNTHEWLSYQRDSLGNTSSYSPFSSNIYGTISSSESGRIGFSLINALELKRKNHQDSTGENKFLKAKILDNFTISSGYDLIKDSFNL
;
A
#
# COMPACT_ATOMS: atom_id res chain seq x y z
N MET A 1 48.80 36.61 -34.88
CA MET A 1 47.93 36.91 -36.05
C MET A 1 46.47 36.89 -35.54
N LEU A 2 45.97 38.08 -35.19
CA LEU A 2 44.62 38.31 -34.63
C LEU A 2 43.64 38.39 -35.82
N ILE A 3 42.61 37.58 -35.84
CA ILE A 3 41.47 37.73 -36.73
C ILE A 3 40.29 38.24 -35.91
N ILE A 4 39.97 39.51 -36.11
CA ILE A 4 38.81 40.20 -35.58
C ILE A 4 37.64 39.89 -36.54
N ASN A 5 36.63 39.16 -36.07
CA ASN A 5 35.34 39.02 -36.73
C ASN A 5 34.40 40.14 -36.29
N ILE A 6 34.15 41.07 -37.21
CA ILE A 6 33.17 42.14 -37.07
C ILE A 6 31.77 41.51 -37.34
N LEU A 7 30.95 41.42 -36.33
CA LEU A 7 29.52 41.10 -36.44
C LEU A 7 28.77 42.36 -36.84
N VAL A 8 28.32 42.38 -38.11
CA VAL A 8 27.37 43.39 -38.58
C VAL A 8 25.98 43.04 -38.05
N THR A 9 25.49 43.82 -37.09
CA THR A 9 24.12 43.78 -36.64
C THR A 9 23.20 44.42 -37.70
N GLY A 10 22.55 43.59 -38.52
CA GLY A 10 21.44 44.03 -39.33
C GLY A 10 20.25 44.42 -38.46
N GLN A 11 19.84 45.67 -38.53
CA GLN A 11 18.53 46.11 -38.03
C GLN A 11 17.46 45.37 -38.80
N GLN A 12 16.74 44.45 -38.11
CA GLN A 12 15.47 43.94 -38.60
C GLN A 12 14.43 45.04 -38.51
N ASN A 13 13.98 45.49 -39.65
CA ASN A 13 12.77 46.28 -39.80
C ASN A 13 11.62 45.54 -39.10
N LYS A 14 10.92 46.21 -38.20
CA LYS A 14 9.63 45.78 -37.69
C LYS A 14 8.69 45.65 -38.90
N ASP A 15 8.44 44.43 -39.30
CA ASP A 15 7.40 44.12 -40.26
C ASP A 15 6.09 44.66 -39.75
N GLN A 16 5.43 45.48 -40.55
CA GLN A 16 4.04 45.86 -40.40
C GLN A 16 3.22 44.58 -40.34
N GLU A 17 2.69 44.24 -39.15
CA GLU A 17 1.73 43.14 -39.03
C GLU A 17 0.61 43.32 -40.04
N SER A 18 0.46 42.36 -40.94
CA SER A 18 -0.60 42.33 -41.92
C SER A 18 -1.96 42.42 -41.19
N SER A 19 -2.80 43.32 -41.67
CA SER A 19 -4.13 43.59 -41.14
C SER A 19 -5.17 42.48 -41.42
N GLN A 20 -4.74 41.36 -42.01
CA GLN A 20 -5.65 40.28 -42.40
C GLN A 20 -5.81 39.26 -41.27
N LEU A 21 -7.03 38.74 -41.10
CA LEU A 21 -7.32 37.58 -40.28
C LEU A 21 -6.62 36.37 -40.88
N THR A 22 -6.05 35.52 -40.02
CA THR A 22 -5.23 34.37 -40.46
C THR A 22 -6.08 33.20 -40.96
N GLU A 23 -7.37 33.18 -40.65
CA GLU A 23 -8.33 32.12 -41.01
C GLU A 23 -9.62 32.70 -41.59
N ASN A 24 -10.38 31.89 -42.32
CA ASN A 24 -11.69 32.27 -42.84
C ASN A 24 -12.70 32.27 -41.72
N ILE A 25 -13.61 33.24 -41.74
CA ILE A 25 -14.75 33.30 -40.83
C ILE A 25 -15.97 32.71 -41.55
N ASN A 26 -16.50 31.62 -41.03
CA ASN A 26 -17.74 31.05 -41.46
C ASN A 26 -18.87 31.57 -40.52
N TYR A 27 -19.96 32.00 -41.08
CA TYR A 27 -21.09 32.49 -40.31
C TYR A 27 -22.43 32.16 -40.99
N TYR A 28 -23.43 31.89 -40.16
CA TYR A 28 -24.80 31.71 -40.59
C TYR A 28 -25.79 32.15 -39.50
N ALA A 29 -27.03 32.35 -39.90
CA ALA A 29 -28.13 32.60 -38.96
C ALA A 29 -29.43 32.00 -39.53
N ASN A 30 -30.34 31.61 -38.66
CA ASN A 30 -31.57 30.92 -39.04
C ASN A 30 -32.66 31.89 -39.58
N ASP A 31 -32.70 33.15 -39.11
CA ASP A 31 -33.70 34.13 -39.54
C ASP A 31 -33.12 35.01 -40.66
N SER A 32 -32.15 35.88 -40.36
CA SER A 32 -31.62 36.82 -41.35
C SER A 32 -30.16 37.18 -41.11
N VAL A 33 -29.45 37.45 -42.21
CA VAL A 33 -28.10 37.99 -42.22
C VAL A 33 -28.13 39.34 -42.92
N VAL A 34 -27.88 40.43 -42.21
CA VAL A 34 -27.83 41.78 -42.74
C VAL A 34 -26.37 42.24 -42.83
N ILE A 35 -25.92 42.58 -44.04
CA ILE A 35 -24.55 43.05 -44.30
C ILE A 35 -24.63 44.54 -44.62
N ASP A 36 -24.08 45.37 -43.77
CA ASP A 36 -23.89 46.80 -43.97
C ASP A 36 -22.53 47.03 -44.56
N LEU A 37 -22.49 47.28 -45.87
CA LEU A 37 -21.27 47.46 -46.63
C LEU A 37 -20.58 48.80 -46.34
N GLU A 38 -21.36 49.82 -46.00
CA GLU A 38 -20.87 51.17 -45.72
C GLU A 38 -20.09 51.19 -44.38
N ASN A 39 -20.70 50.64 -43.36
CA ASN A 39 -20.10 50.56 -42.00
C ASN A 39 -19.28 49.29 -41.77
N LYS A 40 -19.16 48.40 -42.76
CA LYS A 40 -18.42 47.11 -42.69
C LYS A 40 -18.86 46.25 -41.51
N LYS A 41 -20.16 46.09 -41.28
CA LYS A 41 -20.75 45.31 -40.22
C LYS A 41 -21.68 44.23 -40.74
N THR A 42 -21.72 43.10 -40.02
CA THR A 42 -22.71 42.05 -40.29
C THR A 42 -23.51 41.78 -39.02
N PHE A 43 -24.81 41.72 -39.17
CA PHE A 43 -25.76 41.39 -38.14
C PHE A 43 -26.39 40.03 -38.46
N LEU A 44 -26.34 39.12 -37.49
CA LEU A 44 -26.89 37.78 -37.57
C LEU A 44 -28.03 37.67 -36.55
N TYR A 45 -29.18 37.24 -37.00
CA TYR A 45 -30.40 37.19 -36.19
C TYR A 45 -30.93 35.77 -36.07
N ASN A 46 -31.20 35.34 -34.87
CA ASN A 46 -31.75 34.06 -34.46
C ASN A 46 -30.84 32.86 -34.83
N GLU A 47 -30.48 32.07 -33.82
CA GLU A 47 -29.52 30.95 -33.95
C GLU A 47 -28.28 31.36 -34.75
N ALA A 48 -27.76 32.52 -34.45
CA ALA A 48 -26.58 33.06 -35.08
C ALA A 48 -25.33 32.30 -34.69
N HIS A 49 -24.49 31.93 -35.68
CA HIS A 49 -23.29 31.13 -35.50
C HIS A 49 -22.10 31.80 -36.21
N ILE A 50 -20.97 31.82 -35.52
CA ILE A 50 -19.67 32.21 -36.11
C ILE A 50 -18.64 31.15 -35.74
N ASP A 51 -17.91 30.70 -36.76
CA ASP A 51 -16.76 29.78 -36.67
C ASP A 51 -15.50 30.47 -37.20
N TYR A 52 -14.49 30.56 -36.33
CA TYR A 52 -13.17 31.11 -36.64
C TYR A 52 -12.06 30.25 -36.03
N GLY A 53 -11.60 29.27 -36.79
CA GLY A 53 -10.58 28.32 -36.33
C GLY A 53 -11.05 27.48 -35.16
N ASP A 54 -10.38 27.59 -34.01
CA ASP A 54 -10.77 26.87 -32.77
C ASP A 54 -11.89 27.59 -31.96
N ILE A 55 -12.33 28.77 -32.43
CA ILE A 55 -13.31 29.60 -31.71
C ILE A 55 -14.67 29.50 -32.37
N ILE A 56 -15.66 29.02 -31.65
CA ILE A 56 -17.07 28.93 -32.07
C ILE A 56 -17.90 29.82 -31.17
N LEU A 57 -18.76 30.61 -31.76
CA LEU A 57 -19.70 31.50 -31.06
C LEU A 57 -21.12 31.28 -31.54
N ASP A 58 -21.98 30.85 -30.65
CA ASP A 58 -23.42 30.71 -30.88
C ASP A 58 -24.18 31.72 -30.02
N ALA A 59 -25.19 32.40 -30.59
CA ALA A 59 -26.05 33.34 -29.84
C ALA A 59 -27.36 33.65 -30.60
N CYS A 60 -28.31 34.26 -29.92
CA CYS A 60 -29.50 34.76 -30.61
C CYS A 60 -29.18 35.95 -31.56
N LEU A 61 -28.37 36.89 -31.11
CA LEU A 61 -27.93 38.04 -31.86
C LEU A 61 -26.42 38.13 -31.88
N ILE A 62 -25.81 38.18 -33.08
CA ILE A 62 -24.39 38.45 -33.25
C ILE A 62 -24.22 39.66 -34.18
N ASN A 63 -23.40 40.60 -33.74
CA ASN A 63 -22.93 41.73 -34.56
C ASN A 63 -21.43 41.65 -34.74
N PHE A 64 -20.97 41.53 -35.98
CA PHE A 64 -19.55 41.48 -36.29
C PHE A 64 -19.12 42.73 -37.04
N ASP A 65 -18.11 43.41 -36.55
CA ASP A 65 -17.48 44.58 -37.14
C ASP A 65 -16.15 44.15 -37.78
N PHE A 66 -16.10 44.20 -39.12
CA PHE A 66 -14.94 43.80 -39.90
C PHE A 66 -13.75 44.78 -39.80
N GLU A 67 -14.00 46.06 -39.50
CA GLU A 67 -12.94 47.04 -39.39
C GLU A 67 -12.17 46.87 -38.06
N THR A 68 -12.90 46.81 -36.95
CA THR A 68 -12.30 46.62 -35.64
C THR A 68 -11.98 45.17 -35.30
N LYS A 69 -12.45 44.20 -36.11
CA LYS A 69 -12.35 42.74 -35.89
C LYS A 69 -13.03 42.33 -34.54
N THR A 70 -14.12 42.98 -34.23
CA THR A 70 -14.81 42.80 -32.95
C THR A 70 -16.20 42.20 -33.16
N VAL A 71 -16.52 41.18 -32.40
CA VAL A 71 -17.85 40.58 -32.30
C VAL A 71 -18.53 41.04 -31.02
N PHE A 72 -19.83 41.31 -31.11
CA PHE A 72 -20.73 41.47 -29.99
C PHE A 72 -21.87 40.46 -30.09
N ALA A 73 -22.15 39.73 -29.02
CA ALA A 73 -23.22 38.74 -28.96
C ALA A 73 -24.09 38.93 -27.73
N LYS A 74 -25.37 38.64 -27.87
CA LYS A 74 -26.37 38.79 -26.81
C LYS A 74 -27.53 37.79 -27.00
N TYR A 75 -28.16 37.41 -25.87
CA TYR A 75 -29.42 36.65 -25.87
C TYR A 75 -30.59 37.48 -26.38
N CYS A 76 -31.69 36.84 -26.80
CA CYS A 76 -32.97 37.43 -27.06
C CYS A 76 -33.97 37.08 -25.95
N LEU A 77 -35.12 37.76 -25.93
CA LEU A 77 -36.24 37.42 -25.08
C LEU A 77 -37.35 36.80 -25.91
N ASP A 78 -37.94 35.72 -25.43
CA ASP A 78 -39.17 35.17 -26.01
C ASP A 78 -40.42 35.97 -25.61
N SER A 79 -41.58 35.54 -26.10
CA SER A 79 -42.88 36.20 -25.78
C SER A 79 -43.23 36.15 -24.29
N ASN A 80 -42.58 35.27 -23.53
CA ASN A 80 -42.79 35.10 -22.10
C ASN A 80 -41.68 35.76 -21.24
N ASN A 81 -40.86 36.62 -21.84
CA ASN A 81 -39.70 37.26 -21.22
C ASN A 81 -38.56 36.28 -20.75
N ASN A 82 -38.53 35.07 -21.25
CA ASN A 82 -37.40 34.15 -20.97
C ASN A 82 -36.25 34.42 -21.93
N LYS A 83 -35.00 34.24 -21.46
CA LYS A 83 -33.79 34.37 -22.28
C LYS A 83 -33.65 33.17 -23.20
N ILE A 84 -33.58 33.40 -24.49
CA ILE A 84 -33.33 32.41 -25.53
C ILE A 84 -32.05 32.75 -26.31
N GLY A 85 -31.38 31.74 -26.86
CA GLY A 85 -30.13 31.90 -27.61
C GLY A 85 -29.03 32.60 -26.81
N ILE A 86 -28.82 32.14 -25.55
CA ILE A 86 -27.79 32.68 -24.66
C ILE A 86 -26.43 32.48 -25.35
N PRO A 87 -25.58 33.51 -25.43
CA PRO A 87 -24.27 33.40 -26.05
C PRO A 87 -23.40 32.30 -25.45
N VAL A 88 -22.91 31.40 -26.29
CA VAL A 88 -21.97 30.32 -25.96
C VAL A 88 -20.70 30.52 -26.76
N LEU A 89 -19.61 30.82 -26.08
CA LEU A 89 -18.29 30.93 -26.68
C LEU A 89 -17.47 29.68 -26.35
N SER A 90 -17.10 28.93 -27.37
CA SER A 90 -16.21 27.76 -27.25
C SER A 90 -14.84 28.10 -27.83
N ASP A 91 -13.77 27.81 -27.06
CA ASP A 91 -12.37 28.00 -27.45
C ASP A 91 -11.61 26.69 -27.12
N GLY A 92 -11.46 25.83 -28.10
CA GLY A 92 -10.94 24.47 -27.91
C GLY A 92 -11.80 23.65 -26.94
N ASN A 93 -11.22 23.31 -25.78
CA ASN A 93 -11.90 22.46 -24.76
C ASN A 93 -12.72 23.27 -23.73
N THR A 94 -12.79 24.58 -23.81
CA THR A 94 -13.46 25.43 -22.83
C THR A 94 -14.72 26.05 -23.43
N SER A 95 -15.87 25.82 -22.84
CA SER A 95 -17.14 26.44 -23.20
C SER A 95 -17.59 27.41 -22.12
N THR A 96 -18.03 28.59 -22.52
CA THR A 96 -18.43 29.68 -21.63
C THR A 96 -19.79 30.21 -22.05
N THR A 97 -20.76 30.19 -21.14
CA THR A 97 -22.08 30.79 -21.34
C THR A 97 -22.14 32.19 -20.69
N SER A 98 -22.88 33.13 -21.30
CA SER A 98 -22.95 34.48 -20.78
C SER A 98 -24.18 35.24 -21.29
N ASP A 99 -24.63 36.27 -20.58
CA ASP A 99 -25.73 37.13 -21.05
C ASP A 99 -25.32 37.96 -22.27
N SER A 100 -24.11 38.47 -22.28
CA SER A 100 -23.56 39.17 -23.44
C SER A 100 -22.04 39.15 -23.43
N LEU A 101 -21.45 39.18 -24.61
CA LEU A 101 -20.02 39.27 -24.77
C LEU A 101 -19.58 40.21 -25.88
N ARG A 102 -18.42 40.80 -25.72
CA ARG A 102 -17.68 41.50 -26.77
C ARG A 102 -16.30 40.92 -26.85
N PHE A 103 -15.90 40.45 -28.02
CA PHE A 103 -14.62 39.78 -28.23
C PHE A 103 -13.94 40.33 -29.49
N ASN A 104 -12.63 40.55 -29.42
CA ASN A 104 -11.82 40.98 -30.55
C ASN A 104 -10.91 39.85 -31.03
N PHE A 105 -11.12 39.36 -32.24
CA PHE A 105 -10.40 38.20 -32.80
C PHE A 105 -8.90 38.49 -33.04
N LYS A 106 -8.56 39.74 -33.38
CA LYS A 106 -7.15 40.12 -33.61
C LYS A 106 -6.33 40.18 -32.32
N THR A 107 -6.89 40.83 -31.30
CA THR A 107 -6.19 41.03 -30.01
C THR A 107 -6.45 39.92 -28.99
N LYS A 108 -7.40 39.01 -29.27
CA LYS A 108 -7.89 37.96 -28.37
C LYS A 108 -8.34 38.48 -27.00
N LYS A 109 -8.70 39.76 -26.92
CA LYS A 109 -9.27 40.41 -25.73
C LYS A 109 -10.78 40.35 -25.78
N GLY A 110 -11.41 40.13 -24.62
CA GLY A 110 -12.85 40.07 -24.51
C GLY A 110 -13.38 40.61 -23.17
N ILE A 111 -14.63 41.04 -23.18
CA ILE A 111 -15.39 41.38 -21.97
C ILE A 111 -16.71 40.63 -22.05
N THR A 112 -17.07 39.95 -20.97
CA THR A 112 -18.27 39.13 -20.89
C THR A 112 -18.99 39.43 -19.60
N TYR A 113 -20.32 39.39 -19.61
CA TYR A 113 -21.17 39.72 -18.48
C TYR A 113 -22.03 38.51 -18.10
N GLN A 114 -22.24 38.32 -16.77
CA GLN A 114 -22.99 37.20 -16.19
C GLN A 114 -22.52 35.85 -16.74
N VAL A 115 -21.29 35.55 -16.46
CA VAL A 115 -20.60 34.36 -17.00
C VAL A 115 -20.78 33.19 -16.07
N LYS A 116 -21.11 32.02 -16.63
CA LYS A 116 -20.96 30.71 -15.98
C LYS A 116 -19.89 29.94 -16.72
N LEU A 117 -18.76 29.68 -16.01
CA LEU A 117 -17.61 28.98 -16.53
C LEU A 117 -17.42 27.69 -15.72
N GLN A 118 -17.33 26.56 -16.39
CA GLN A 118 -16.95 25.30 -15.77
C GLN A 118 -15.45 25.08 -15.96
N GLU A 119 -14.72 24.89 -14.85
CA GLU A 119 -13.31 24.58 -14.81
C GLU A 119 -13.07 23.30 -13.98
N GLY A 120 -12.89 22.18 -14.66
CA GLY A 120 -12.78 20.87 -14.01
C GLY A 120 -14.09 20.46 -13.33
N GLU A 121 -14.02 20.21 -12.02
CA GLU A 121 -15.20 19.91 -11.18
C GLU A 121 -15.79 21.15 -10.49
N SER A 122 -15.29 22.34 -10.81
CA SER A 122 -15.71 23.59 -10.17
C SER A 122 -16.44 24.50 -11.14
N TYR A 123 -17.36 25.29 -10.62
CA TYR A 123 -18.10 26.30 -11.35
C TYR A 123 -17.74 27.69 -10.85
N ILE A 124 -17.58 28.64 -11.81
CA ILE A 124 -17.29 30.02 -11.53
C ILE A 124 -18.40 30.87 -12.15
N HIS A 125 -19.20 31.55 -11.32
CA HIS A 125 -20.18 32.51 -11.74
C HIS A 125 -19.55 33.90 -11.60
N GLY A 126 -19.39 34.65 -12.70
CA GLY A 126 -18.77 35.97 -12.71
C GLY A 126 -19.68 37.07 -13.19
N GLU A 127 -19.84 38.17 -12.44
CA GLU A 127 -20.61 39.32 -12.86
C GLU A 127 -20.01 39.98 -14.11
N LYS A 128 -18.69 40.19 -14.11
CA LYS A 128 -17.92 40.77 -15.22
C LYS A 128 -16.58 40.08 -15.37
N VAL A 129 -16.35 39.57 -16.54
CA VAL A 129 -15.13 38.82 -16.90
C VAL A 129 -14.41 39.52 -18.04
N LYS A 130 -13.11 39.70 -17.90
CA LYS A 130 -12.24 40.31 -18.91
C LYS A 130 -11.09 39.37 -19.27
N ARG A 131 -11.06 38.90 -20.51
CA ARG A 131 -9.94 38.15 -21.08
C ARG A 131 -8.87 39.11 -21.61
N GLN A 132 -7.62 38.82 -21.26
CA GLN A 132 -6.44 39.52 -21.77
C GLN A 132 -5.80 38.77 -22.95
N ASN A 133 -4.92 39.46 -23.69
CA ASN A 133 -4.19 38.87 -24.83
C ASN A 133 -3.28 37.68 -24.44
N ASN A 134 -2.78 37.66 -23.21
CA ASN A 134 -1.96 36.57 -22.65
C ASN A 134 -2.79 35.39 -22.13
N GLY A 135 -4.10 35.36 -22.38
CA GLY A 135 -5.02 34.34 -21.92
C GLY A 135 -5.48 34.47 -20.46
N ASN A 136 -4.90 35.37 -19.66
CA ASN A 136 -5.38 35.60 -18.30
C ASN A 136 -6.80 36.14 -18.28
N ILE A 137 -7.61 35.60 -17.37
CA ILE A 137 -9.02 36.00 -17.20
C ILE A 137 -9.15 36.75 -15.87
N HIS A 138 -9.55 37.98 -15.92
CA HIS A 138 -9.83 38.81 -14.76
C HIS A 138 -11.33 38.81 -14.46
N ILE A 139 -11.72 38.49 -13.25
CA ILE A 139 -13.12 38.38 -12.83
C ILE A 139 -13.39 39.32 -11.68
N LYS A 140 -14.50 39.99 -11.73
CA LYS A 140 -15.05 40.82 -10.66
C LYS A 140 -16.32 40.16 -10.12
N ASN A 141 -16.44 40.10 -8.79
CA ASN A 141 -17.58 39.52 -8.07
C ASN A 141 -17.93 38.12 -8.54
N ALA A 142 -16.96 37.20 -8.36
CA ALA A 142 -17.15 35.80 -8.73
C ALA A 142 -17.61 34.96 -7.54
N LEU A 143 -18.46 33.96 -7.83
CA LEU A 143 -18.79 32.86 -6.93
C LEU A 143 -18.05 31.63 -7.41
N TYR A 144 -17.23 31.07 -6.57
CA TYR A 144 -16.50 29.82 -6.85
C TYR A 144 -17.09 28.69 -6.03
N THR A 145 -17.57 27.65 -6.68
CA THR A 145 -18.30 26.55 -6.05
C THR A 145 -18.05 25.22 -6.77
N THR A 146 -18.33 24.10 -6.11
CA THR A 146 -18.47 22.78 -6.73
C THR A 146 -19.94 22.37 -6.92
N CYS A 147 -20.89 23.23 -6.59
CA CYS A 147 -22.31 23.03 -6.81
C CYS A 147 -22.66 23.44 -8.25
N ASP A 148 -23.36 22.59 -8.98
CA ASP A 148 -23.74 22.77 -10.39
C ASP A 148 -25.00 23.64 -10.60
N LEU A 149 -25.70 23.99 -9.52
CA LEU A 149 -26.91 24.80 -9.58
C LEU A 149 -26.63 26.24 -10.02
N ASP A 150 -27.60 26.86 -10.67
CA ASP A 150 -27.51 28.27 -11.05
C ASP A 150 -27.44 29.19 -9.82
N HIS A 151 -28.06 28.77 -8.71
CA HIS A 151 -27.93 29.39 -7.40
C HIS A 151 -27.30 28.39 -6.43
N PRO A 152 -25.95 28.42 -6.25
CA PRO A 152 -25.26 27.42 -5.47
C PRO A 152 -25.58 27.55 -3.97
N HIS A 153 -25.75 26.40 -3.29
CA HIS A 153 -25.99 26.33 -1.84
C HIS A 153 -24.81 26.84 -1.03
N PHE A 154 -23.59 26.73 -1.56
CA PHE A 154 -22.38 27.23 -0.94
C PHE A 154 -21.40 27.72 -2.00
N TYR A 155 -20.68 28.77 -1.68
CA TYR A 155 -19.69 29.35 -2.57
C TYR A 155 -18.65 30.20 -1.83
N PHE A 156 -17.48 30.29 -2.40
CA PHE A 156 -16.52 31.33 -2.06
C PHE A 156 -16.81 32.58 -2.89
N LYS A 157 -17.14 33.67 -2.23
CA LYS A 157 -17.29 34.96 -2.88
C LYS A 157 -15.93 35.63 -3.06
N LEU A 158 -15.54 35.82 -4.31
CA LEU A 158 -14.28 36.43 -4.71
C LEU A 158 -14.56 37.84 -5.23
N ARG A 159 -14.08 38.85 -4.54
CA ARG A 159 -14.31 40.25 -5.01
C ARG A 159 -13.56 40.53 -6.30
N LYS A 160 -12.33 40.06 -6.44
CA LYS A 160 -11.48 40.14 -7.64
C LYS A 160 -10.67 38.88 -7.73
N ALA A 161 -10.65 38.25 -8.90
CA ALA A 161 -9.84 37.08 -9.15
C ALA A 161 -9.15 37.15 -10.51
N ILE A 162 -8.01 36.50 -10.64
CA ILE A 162 -7.29 36.30 -11.90
C ILE A 162 -7.12 34.81 -12.09
N ILE A 163 -7.73 34.27 -13.13
CA ILE A 163 -7.53 32.90 -13.58
C ILE A 163 -6.32 32.90 -14.53
N LYS A 164 -5.31 32.16 -14.19
CA LYS A 164 -4.18 31.88 -15.10
C LYS A 164 -4.45 30.52 -15.75
N PRO A 165 -4.54 30.44 -17.08
CA PRO A 165 -4.73 29.19 -17.79
C PRO A 165 -3.67 28.17 -17.35
N ASP A 166 -4.09 26.93 -17.12
CA ASP A 166 -3.23 25.81 -16.73
C ASP A 166 -2.35 26.00 -15.48
N ASP A 167 -2.59 26.99 -14.64
CA ASP A 167 -1.82 27.22 -13.43
C ASP A 167 -2.74 27.30 -12.19
N LYS A 168 -3.23 28.47 -11.85
CA LYS A 168 -3.99 28.73 -10.61
C LYS A 168 -4.93 29.92 -10.76
N ILE A 169 -5.93 29.96 -9.89
CA ILE A 169 -6.77 31.12 -9.67
C ILE A 169 -6.21 31.91 -8.49
N VAL A 170 -5.84 33.14 -8.69
CA VAL A 170 -5.36 34.06 -7.64
C VAL A 170 -6.51 34.99 -7.29
N SER A 171 -6.94 34.99 -6.04
CA SER A 171 -8.01 35.85 -5.56
C SER A 171 -7.53 36.82 -4.49
N GLY A 172 -8.09 38.02 -4.46
CA GLY A 172 -8.08 38.91 -3.31
C GLY A 172 -8.93 38.36 -2.16
N PRO A 173 -9.56 39.22 -1.35
CA PRO A 173 -10.38 38.77 -0.22
C PRO A 173 -11.46 37.76 -0.63
N VAL A 174 -11.56 36.67 0.12
CA VAL A 174 -12.46 35.55 -0.11
C VAL A 174 -13.24 35.30 1.17
N ASN A 175 -14.55 35.15 1.04
CA ASN A 175 -15.42 34.74 2.14
C ASN A 175 -16.26 33.55 1.73
N LEU A 176 -16.41 32.59 2.61
CA LEU A 176 -17.31 31.45 2.42
C LEU A 176 -18.74 31.86 2.76
N PHE A 177 -19.69 31.58 1.86
CA PHE A 177 -21.12 31.72 2.05
C PHE A 177 -21.77 30.33 2.01
N VAL A 178 -22.74 30.10 2.87
CA VAL A 178 -23.60 28.93 2.90
C VAL A 178 -25.04 29.40 2.92
N SER A 179 -25.83 29.01 1.92
CA SER A 179 -27.20 29.48 1.72
C SER A 179 -27.31 31.03 1.80
N ASP A 180 -26.39 31.74 1.14
CA ASP A 180 -26.24 33.20 1.11
C ASP A 180 -25.88 33.88 2.44
N ILE A 181 -25.69 33.11 3.51
CA ILE A 181 -25.27 33.62 4.81
C ILE A 181 -23.73 33.65 4.86
N PRO A 182 -23.12 34.81 5.12
CA PRO A 182 -21.66 34.87 5.27
C PRO A 182 -21.21 34.14 6.52
N THR A 183 -20.27 33.23 6.35
CA THR A 183 -19.61 32.57 7.48
C THR A 183 -18.45 33.44 7.99
N PRO A 184 -17.95 33.23 9.24
CA PRO A 184 -16.77 33.92 9.73
C PRO A 184 -15.46 33.44 9.04
N LEU A 185 -15.55 32.52 8.09
CA LEU A 185 -14.41 32.02 7.33
C LEU A 185 -14.09 32.95 6.16
N GLY A 186 -13.16 33.83 6.36
CA GLY A 186 -12.62 34.72 5.35
C GLY A 186 -11.11 34.66 5.29
N LEU A 187 -10.57 34.80 4.08
CA LEU A 187 -9.14 34.89 3.83
C LEU A 187 -8.84 36.21 3.13
N PRO A 188 -7.74 36.91 3.45
CA PRO A 188 -7.36 38.14 2.76
C PRO A 188 -6.98 37.89 1.29
N PHE A 189 -6.55 36.70 0.95
CA PHE A 189 -6.28 36.23 -0.41
C PHE A 189 -6.36 34.70 -0.47
N ALA A 190 -6.59 34.14 -1.68
CA ALA A 190 -6.61 32.70 -1.91
C ALA A 190 -5.92 32.33 -3.22
N PHE A 191 -5.32 31.14 -3.23
CA PHE A 191 -4.82 30.47 -4.42
C PHE A 191 -5.62 29.18 -4.60
N LEU A 192 -6.48 29.14 -5.62
CA LEU A 192 -7.30 27.98 -5.95
C LEU A 192 -6.68 27.22 -7.13
N PRO A 193 -6.72 25.90 -7.16
CA PRO A 193 -6.15 25.11 -8.27
C PRO A 193 -6.96 25.27 -9.54
N ASN A 194 -6.29 25.38 -10.70
CA ASN A 194 -6.89 25.48 -12.03
C ASN A 194 -6.27 24.48 -13.01
N LYS A 195 -5.99 23.23 -12.59
CA LYS A 195 -5.42 22.18 -13.45
C LYS A 195 -6.22 20.90 -13.42
N LYS A 196 -6.57 20.40 -14.60
CA LYS A 196 -7.29 19.11 -14.75
C LYS A 196 -6.47 17.86 -14.34
N ASN A 197 -5.12 17.90 -14.32
CA ASN A 197 -4.30 16.67 -14.18
C ASN A 197 -2.95 16.81 -13.49
N LYS A 198 -2.66 17.91 -12.80
CA LYS A 198 -1.45 18.05 -11.96
C LYS A 198 -1.84 18.66 -10.64
N SER A 199 -1.52 17.99 -9.53
CA SER A 199 -1.67 18.54 -8.20
C SER A 199 -0.96 19.90 -8.12
N SER A 200 -1.72 20.97 -8.05
CA SER A 200 -1.19 22.33 -7.87
C SER A 200 -1.31 22.71 -6.41
N ASN A 201 -0.38 23.53 -5.92
CA ASN A 201 -0.48 24.10 -4.58
C ASN A 201 -1.75 24.93 -4.46
N GLY A 202 -2.51 24.74 -3.38
CA GLY A 202 -3.76 25.46 -3.21
C GLY A 202 -4.52 25.11 -1.93
N VAL A 203 -5.57 25.84 -1.69
CA VAL A 203 -6.49 25.64 -0.57
C VAL A 203 -7.37 24.43 -0.87
N ILE A 204 -7.53 23.55 0.11
CA ILE A 204 -8.49 22.46 0.09
C ILE A 204 -9.77 22.99 0.71
N ILE A 205 -10.86 22.91 -0.05
CA ILE A 205 -12.18 23.40 0.37
C ILE A 205 -12.77 22.39 1.35
N PRO A 206 -13.24 22.83 2.54
CA PRO A 206 -13.89 21.92 3.47
C PRO A 206 -15.27 21.47 2.94
N THR A 207 -15.64 20.26 3.29
CA THR A 207 -17.03 19.80 3.17
C THR A 207 -17.80 20.20 4.41
N TYR A 208 -19.06 20.63 4.24
CA TYR A 208 -19.95 20.95 5.34
C TYR A 208 -21.03 19.89 5.51
N GLY A 209 -21.58 19.80 6.69
CA GLY A 209 -22.68 18.89 6.99
C GLY A 209 -23.07 18.96 8.46
N GLU A 210 -23.92 18.03 8.89
CA GLU A 210 -24.42 17.91 10.25
C GLU A 210 -24.25 16.48 10.77
N SER A 211 -23.91 16.37 12.05
CA SER A 211 -23.78 15.11 12.79
C SER A 211 -24.62 15.22 14.06
N GLN A 212 -25.44 14.20 14.35
CA GLN A 212 -26.28 14.17 15.55
C GLN A 212 -25.49 14.35 16.85
N GLY A 213 -24.29 13.75 16.92
CA GLY A 213 -23.45 13.81 18.13
C GLY A 213 -22.60 15.08 18.25
N LEU A 214 -22.06 15.59 17.13
CA LEU A 214 -21.05 16.65 17.12
C LEU A 214 -21.56 17.99 16.59
N GLY A 215 -22.79 18.05 16.08
CA GLY A 215 -23.39 19.25 15.49
C GLY A 215 -22.95 19.52 14.06
N PHE A 216 -23.07 20.78 13.61
CA PHE A 216 -22.60 21.20 12.29
C PHE A 216 -21.09 21.12 12.19
N TYR A 217 -20.60 20.75 11.01
CA TYR A 217 -19.16 20.56 10.80
C TYR A 217 -18.66 21.15 9.49
N LEU A 218 -17.37 21.46 9.51
CA LEU A 218 -16.54 21.73 8.32
C LEU A 218 -15.35 20.75 8.36
N LEU A 219 -15.27 19.84 7.39
CA LEU A 219 -14.27 18.78 7.37
C LEU A 219 -13.31 18.91 6.22
N GLY A 220 -12.02 18.57 6.48
CA GLY A 220 -10.99 18.44 5.48
C GLY A 220 -10.55 19.75 4.83
N GLY A 221 -10.94 20.91 5.41
CA GLY A 221 -10.45 22.21 4.94
C GLY A 221 -8.97 22.39 5.21
N GLY A 222 -8.19 22.93 4.26
CA GLY A 222 -6.77 23.05 4.50
C GLY A 222 -5.95 23.58 3.34
N TYR A 223 -4.69 23.15 3.29
CA TYR A 223 -3.76 23.56 2.25
C TYR A 223 -2.92 22.40 1.75
N TYR A 224 -2.85 22.25 0.42
CA TYR A 224 -1.98 21.31 -0.26
C TYR A 224 -0.75 22.02 -0.81
N HIS A 225 0.43 21.49 -0.52
CA HIS A 225 1.70 22.01 -1.02
C HIS A 225 2.51 20.91 -1.69
N GLN A 226 2.89 21.12 -2.95
CA GLN A 226 3.86 20.31 -3.67
C GLN A 226 5.17 21.08 -3.81
N PHE A 227 6.25 20.53 -3.30
CA PHE A 227 7.57 21.13 -3.41
C PHE A 227 8.08 21.13 -4.85
N LYS A 228 8.86 22.16 -5.22
CA LYS A 228 9.30 22.43 -6.60
C LYS A 228 9.85 21.23 -7.37
N ASN A 229 10.43 20.26 -6.69
CA ASN A 229 11.02 19.08 -7.32
C ASN A 229 10.00 17.96 -7.59
N GLY A 230 8.73 18.12 -7.22
CA GLY A 230 7.70 17.08 -7.33
C GLY A 230 7.95 15.80 -6.53
N LYS A 231 9.01 15.80 -5.70
CA LYS A 231 9.43 14.63 -4.91
C LYS A 231 8.68 14.51 -3.60
N PHE A 232 8.20 15.63 -3.08
CA PHE A 232 7.47 15.74 -1.83
C PHE A 232 6.19 16.55 -2.04
N SER A 233 5.12 16.11 -1.42
CA SER A 233 3.86 16.84 -1.33
C SER A 233 3.27 16.65 0.06
N THR A 234 2.66 17.68 0.61
CA THR A 234 2.00 17.65 1.91
C THR A 234 0.63 18.30 1.83
N ALA A 235 -0.35 17.70 2.49
CA ALA A 235 -1.66 18.27 2.73
C ALA A 235 -1.83 18.41 4.25
N ILE A 236 -2.14 19.61 4.71
CA ILE A 236 -2.52 19.88 6.10
C ILE A 236 -4.00 20.25 6.06
N THR A 237 -4.83 19.47 6.75
CA THR A 237 -6.29 19.68 6.79
C THR A 237 -6.77 19.74 8.23
N GLY A 238 -7.84 20.49 8.46
CA GLY A 238 -8.48 20.62 9.75
C GLY A 238 -9.98 20.33 9.66
N ASP A 239 -10.52 19.85 10.77
CA ASP A 239 -11.93 19.58 10.99
C ASP A 239 -12.40 20.44 12.16
N ILE A 240 -13.59 21.04 12.05
CA ILE A 240 -14.17 21.87 13.10
C ILE A 240 -15.65 21.51 13.23
N TYR A 241 -16.11 21.38 14.45
CA TYR A 241 -17.49 21.04 14.78
C TYR A 241 -18.09 22.10 15.71
N SER A 242 -19.38 22.37 15.56
CA SER A 242 -20.07 23.43 16.31
C SER A 242 -20.13 23.18 17.81
N LYS A 243 -20.08 21.92 18.27
CA LYS A 243 -20.02 21.55 19.70
C LYS A 243 -18.61 21.59 20.31
N GLY A 244 -17.61 22.12 19.59
CA GLY A 244 -16.26 22.35 20.10
C GLY A 244 -15.24 21.25 19.80
N SER A 245 -15.65 20.16 19.16
CA SER A 245 -14.71 19.15 18.66
C SER A 245 -13.90 19.72 17.50
N TRP A 246 -12.65 19.30 17.38
CA TRP A 246 -11.77 19.68 16.27
C TRP A 246 -10.75 18.61 15.96
N GLY A 247 -10.23 18.64 14.74
CA GLY A 247 -9.21 17.73 14.26
C GLY A 247 -8.16 18.42 13.40
N LEU A 248 -6.96 17.85 13.38
CA LEU A 248 -5.86 18.25 12.51
C LEU A 248 -5.26 17.00 11.86
N SER A 249 -5.11 17.05 10.54
CA SER A 249 -4.53 15.96 9.76
C SER A 249 -3.40 16.48 8.90
N ASN A 250 -2.31 15.71 8.85
CA ASN A 250 -1.22 15.92 7.91
C ASN A 250 -1.05 14.66 7.05
N LEU A 251 -1.00 14.81 5.75
CA LEU A 251 -0.69 13.76 4.80
C LEU A 251 0.47 14.19 3.92
N THR A 252 1.65 13.61 4.16
CA THR A 252 2.85 13.85 3.37
C THR A 252 3.16 12.64 2.51
N LYS A 253 3.28 12.83 1.20
CA LYS A 253 3.71 11.81 0.24
C LYS A 253 5.06 12.18 -0.33
N TYR A 254 5.93 11.19 -0.48
CA TYR A 254 7.25 11.40 -1.08
C TYR A 254 7.63 10.25 -2.00
N LYS A 255 8.31 10.60 -3.11
CA LYS A 255 8.78 9.63 -4.09
C LYS A 255 10.04 10.14 -4.78
N VAL A 256 11.12 9.38 -4.66
CA VAL A 256 12.34 9.61 -5.40
C VAL A 256 12.60 8.40 -6.29
N ARG A 257 12.54 8.62 -7.61
CA ARG A 257 12.67 7.54 -8.61
C ARG A 257 13.95 6.74 -8.39
N TYR A 258 13.85 5.41 -8.39
CA TYR A 258 14.93 4.45 -8.16
C TYR A 258 15.59 4.51 -6.77
N LYS A 259 15.02 5.24 -5.81
CA LYS A 259 15.54 5.32 -4.45
C LYS A 259 14.54 4.84 -3.42
N TYR A 260 13.44 5.56 -3.25
CA TYR A 260 12.41 5.23 -2.26
C TYR A 260 11.09 5.92 -2.59
N ASN A 261 10.03 5.41 -2.02
CA ASN A 261 8.72 6.04 -1.96
C ASN A 261 8.10 5.82 -0.59
N GLY A 262 7.18 6.69 -0.23
CA GLY A 262 6.46 6.55 1.03
C GLY A 262 5.40 7.61 1.24
N GLN A 263 4.67 7.41 2.33
CA GLN A 263 3.60 8.27 2.79
C GLN A 263 3.65 8.32 4.31
N PHE A 264 3.56 9.51 4.86
CA PHE A 264 3.41 9.76 6.29
C PHE A 264 2.07 10.47 6.52
N GLN A 265 1.30 9.98 7.48
CA GLN A 265 0.03 10.55 7.89
C GLN A 265 0.03 10.68 9.42
N LEU A 266 -0.38 11.84 9.89
CA LEU A 266 -0.59 12.13 11.30
C LEU A 266 -1.98 12.74 11.42
N ASN A 267 -2.82 12.16 12.27
CA ASN A 267 -4.14 12.68 12.61
C ASN A 267 -4.18 12.91 14.11
N PHE A 268 -4.71 14.05 14.50
CA PHE A 268 -5.02 14.37 15.90
C PHE A 268 -6.44 14.89 15.96
N ARG A 269 -7.23 14.42 16.92
CA ARG A 269 -8.59 14.87 17.17
C ARG A 269 -8.83 15.08 18.66
N ASN A 270 -9.55 16.14 18.96
CA ASN A 270 -10.16 16.39 20.28
C ASN A 270 -11.67 16.29 20.11
N VAL A 271 -12.24 15.20 20.56
CA VAL A 271 -13.66 14.88 20.40
C VAL A 271 -14.39 15.17 21.70
N ILE A 272 -15.39 16.01 21.65
CA ILE A 272 -16.27 16.35 22.78
C ILE A 272 -17.63 15.75 22.48
N GLN A 273 -18.11 14.89 23.35
CA GLN A 273 -19.43 14.26 23.29
C GLN A 273 -20.28 14.74 24.47
N GLY A 274 -21.59 14.77 24.28
CA GLY A 274 -22.52 15.26 25.28
C GLY A 274 -22.46 16.77 25.51
N GLU A 275 -23.09 17.25 26.57
CA GLU A 275 -23.11 18.66 26.97
C GLU A 275 -22.44 18.84 28.33
N ARG A 276 -21.66 19.92 28.45
CA ARG A 276 -20.92 20.21 29.69
C ARG A 276 -21.86 20.37 30.87
N GLY A 277 -21.67 19.54 31.91
CA GLY A 277 -22.52 19.54 33.11
C GLY A 277 -23.52 18.37 33.14
N PHE A 278 -23.60 17.55 32.12
CA PHE A 278 -24.40 16.33 32.07
C PHE A 278 -23.52 15.08 32.18
N GLU A 279 -24.11 13.94 32.51
CA GLU A 279 -23.39 12.67 32.71
C GLU A 279 -22.78 12.10 31.42
N ASP A 280 -23.34 12.48 30.28
CA ASP A 280 -22.87 12.07 28.94
C ASP A 280 -21.68 12.89 28.42
N TYR A 281 -21.22 13.91 29.20
CA TYR A 281 -20.09 14.75 28.80
C TYR A 281 -18.78 13.97 28.88
N ALA A 282 -18.14 13.79 27.72
CA ALA A 282 -16.84 13.13 27.62
C ALA A 282 -15.93 13.87 26.63
N VAL A 283 -14.66 13.96 26.99
CA VAL A 283 -13.61 14.51 26.12
C VAL A 283 -12.60 13.42 25.80
N SER A 284 -12.47 13.09 24.52
CA SER A 284 -11.49 12.11 24.03
C SER A 284 -10.44 12.80 23.18
N LYS A 285 -9.17 12.59 23.53
CA LYS A 285 -8.04 13.00 22.70
C LYS A 285 -7.53 11.81 21.94
N GLU A 286 -7.53 11.89 20.64
CA GLU A 286 -7.22 10.79 19.75
C GLU A 286 -6.08 11.18 18.84
N PHE A 287 -5.13 10.28 18.66
CA PHE A 287 -4.10 10.43 17.65
C PHE A 287 -3.96 9.15 16.83
N PHE A 288 -3.48 9.32 15.60
CA PHE A 288 -3.17 8.22 14.71
C PHE A 288 -1.99 8.57 13.83
N ILE A 289 -1.01 7.67 13.78
CA ILE A 289 0.18 7.78 12.96
C ILE A 289 0.19 6.61 11.97
N ARG A 290 0.34 6.93 10.70
CA ARG A 290 0.61 5.97 9.64
C ARG A 290 1.86 6.39 8.88
N TRP A 291 2.83 5.50 8.81
CA TRP A 291 3.99 5.69 7.97
C TRP A 291 4.23 4.45 7.11
N ASN A 292 4.21 4.66 5.81
CA ASN A 292 4.55 3.62 4.84
C ASN A 292 5.77 4.09 4.06
N HIS A 293 6.85 3.32 4.12
CA HIS A 293 8.10 3.59 3.42
C HIS A 293 8.63 2.32 2.78
N GLN A 294 9.12 2.45 1.55
CA GLN A 294 9.75 1.35 0.84
C GLN A 294 10.92 1.87 0.00
N ASN A 295 12.07 1.22 0.16
CA ASN A 295 13.21 1.43 -0.72
C ASN A 295 13.01 0.72 -2.07
N ASP A 296 13.46 1.34 -3.14
CA ASP A 296 13.55 0.70 -4.46
C ASP A 296 14.66 -0.37 -4.43
N PRO A 297 14.40 -1.61 -4.87
CA PRO A 297 15.43 -2.66 -4.93
C PRO A 297 16.69 -2.28 -5.73
N LYS A 298 16.57 -1.32 -6.65
CA LYS A 298 17.70 -0.82 -7.45
C LYS A 298 18.65 0.08 -6.67
N LEU A 299 18.21 0.67 -5.56
CA LEU A 299 19.05 1.54 -4.73
C LEU A 299 20.24 0.79 -4.13
N ASN A 300 19.95 -0.39 -3.59
CA ASN A 300 20.97 -1.24 -2.96
C ASN A 300 20.62 -2.72 -3.20
N PRO A 301 21.10 -3.30 -4.31
CA PRO A 301 20.81 -4.69 -4.63
C PRO A 301 21.26 -5.64 -3.52
N GLY A 302 20.33 -6.48 -3.04
CA GLY A 302 20.55 -7.39 -1.94
C GLY A 302 20.31 -6.78 -0.55
N SER A 303 19.82 -5.54 -0.45
CA SER A 303 19.35 -4.97 0.80
C SER A 303 17.98 -4.32 0.57
N THR A 304 17.01 -4.61 1.44
CA THR A 304 15.69 -4.00 1.38
C THR A 304 15.35 -3.38 2.73
N PHE A 305 14.72 -2.21 2.69
CA PHE A 305 14.14 -1.57 3.86
C PHE A 305 12.69 -1.24 3.57
N LYS A 306 11.80 -1.65 4.47
CA LYS A 306 10.37 -1.36 4.43
C LYS A 306 9.91 -0.98 5.83
N ALA A 307 9.09 0.04 5.92
CA ALA A 307 8.42 0.41 7.15
C ALA A 307 6.93 0.57 6.89
N LEU A 308 6.12 -0.07 7.71
CA LEU A 308 4.69 0.10 7.80
C LEU A 308 4.38 0.34 9.28
N ILE A 309 4.13 1.58 9.65
CA ILE A 309 3.72 1.94 11.00
C ILE A 309 2.26 2.32 10.97
N ASN A 310 1.46 1.68 11.82
CA ASN A 310 0.11 2.05 12.15
C ASN A 310 0.03 2.01 13.68
N ALA A 311 -0.13 3.16 14.30
CA ALA A 311 -0.22 3.29 15.75
C ALA A 311 -1.14 4.44 16.11
N GLY A 312 -1.86 4.33 17.20
CA GLY A 312 -2.76 5.37 17.67
C GLY A 312 -3.50 4.96 18.92
N THR A 313 -4.36 5.85 19.42
CA THR A 313 -5.24 5.55 20.53
C THR A 313 -6.32 4.54 20.14
N SER A 314 -6.67 3.62 21.02
CA SER A 314 -7.71 2.60 20.78
C SER A 314 -9.08 3.21 20.46
N THR A 315 -9.35 4.41 20.96
CA THR A 315 -10.59 5.17 20.73
C THR A 315 -10.70 5.72 19.32
N ASN A 316 -9.58 5.92 18.60
CA ASN A 316 -9.56 6.52 17.27
C ASN A 316 -10.44 5.79 16.26
N PHE A 317 -10.49 4.45 16.30
CA PHE A 317 -11.33 3.67 15.38
C PHE A 317 -12.81 3.67 15.73
N ARG A 318 -13.14 3.72 17.03
CA ARG A 318 -14.53 3.70 17.48
C ARG A 318 -15.28 4.97 17.14
N ASN A 319 -14.57 6.09 17.08
CA ASN A 319 -15.13 7.43 16.90
C ASN A 319 -14.90 8.02 15.51
N ASP A 320 -14.47 7.22 14.52
CA ASP A 320 -14.25 7.72 13.16
C ASP A 320 -15.56 7.77 12.36
N TYR A 321 -16.37 8.79 12.62
CA TYR A 321 -17.65 9.05 11.96
C TYR A 321 -17.52 9.32 10.45
N ASN A 322 -16.32 9.60 9.95
CA ASN A 322 -16.06 9.91 8.55
C ASN A 322 -15.65 8.69 7.71
N ASN A 323 -15.35 7.56 8.35
CA ASN A 323 -14.87 6.35 7.67
C ASN A 323 -15.93 5.25 7.76
N ILE A 324 -16.95 5.33 6.92
CA ILE A 324 -18.05 4.34 6.79
C ILE A 324 -17.56 3.02 6.14
N SER A 325 -16.27 2.77 6.10
CA SER A 325 -15.74 1.49 5.63
C SER A 325 -15.92 0.44 6.71
N VAL A 326 -16.84 -0.49 6.48
CA VAL A 326 -17.10 -1.67 7.33
C VAL A 326 -15.80 -2.44 7.66
N ASN A 327 -14.86 -2.46 6.75
CA ASN A 327 -13.55 -3.11 6.95
C ASN A 327 -12.68 -2.40 8.01
N ASN A 328 -12.75 -1.09 8.14
CA ASN A 328 -12.01 -0.35 9.17
C ASN A 328 -12.68 -0.47 10.54
N TYR A 329 -14.00 -0.52 10.59
CA TYR A 329 -14.77 -0.73 11.82
C TYR A 329 -14.56 -2.15 12.41
N LEU A 330 -14.34 -3.14 11.55
CA LEU A 330 -14.09 -4.54 11.93
C LEU A 330 -12.62 -4.85 12.23
N SER A 331 -11.67 -4.00 11.80
CA SER A 331 -10.25 -4.22 12.05
C SER A 331 -9.83 -3.63 13.41
N ASN A 332 -10.03 -4.43 14.47
CA ASN A 332 -9.72 -4.02 15.85
C ASN A 332 -8.23 -4.11 16.21
N THR A 333 -7.32 -4.16 15.23
CA THR A 333 -5.89 -4.31 15.48
C THR A 333 -5.05 -3.32 14.69
N PHE A 334 -4.17 -2.62 15.38
CA PHE A 334 -3.08 -1.86 14.76
C PHE A 334 -1.86 -2.76 14.60
N ASN A 335 -1.32 -2.82 13.42
CA ASN A 335 -0.11 -3.58 13.16
C ASN A 335 0.95 -2.68 12.52
N SER A 336 2.13 -2.67 13.14
CA SER A 336 3.31 -1.97 12.64
C SER A 336 4.44 -2.96 12.40
N ASN A 337 5.19 -2.77 11.32
CA ASN A 337 6.37 -3.56 11.01
C ASN A 337 7.42 -2.72 10.30
N ILE A 338 8.60 -2.61 10.89
CA ILE A 338 9.80 -2.08 10.24
C ILE A 338 10.70 -3.27 9.94
N ALA A 339 10.98 -3.51 8.67
CA ALA A 339 11.74 -4.65 8.20
C ALA A 339 12.97 -4.20 7.42
N TRP A 340 14.12 -4.68 7.82
CA TRP A 340 15.37 -4.57 7.07
C TRP A 340 15.91 -5.94 6.76
N SER A 341 16.24 -6.17 5.50
CA SER A 341 16.89 -7.42 5.09
C SER A 341 18.15 -7.16 4.29
N LYS A 342 19.14 -8.02 4.50
CA LYS A 342 20.42 -7.98 3.81
C LYS A 342 20.81 -9.38 3.35
N GLN A 343 21.05 -9.53 2.06
CA GLN A 343 21.62 -10.71 1.47
C GLN A 343 23.13 -10.53 1.33
N PHE A 344 23.89 -11.43 1.91
CA PHE A 344 25.34 -11.51 1.75
C PHE A 344 25.64 -12.53 0.64
N LYS A 345 26.27 -12.06 -0.42
CA LYS A 345 26.68 -12.89 -1.56
C LYS A 345 28.18 -13.18 -1.41
N GLY A 346 28.52 -14.43 -1.19
CA GLY A 346 29.90 -14.88 -1.02
C GLY A 346 30.03 -16.39 -1.33
N LYS A 347 31.15 -17.01 -0.98
CA LYS A 347 31.33 -18.49 -1.07
C LYS A 347 30.21 -19.21 -0.31
N ILE A 348 29.79 -18.65 0.81
CA ILE A 348 28.64 -19.09 1.59
C ILE A 348 27.67 -17.91 1.59
N SER A 349 26.50 -18.09 0.97
CA SER A 349 25.49 -17.05 0.96
C SER A 349 24.67 -17.08 2.25
N SER A 350 24.31 -15.91 2.76
CA SER A 350 23.48 -15.78 3.96
C SER A 350 22.53 -14.60 3.87
N ASN A 351 21.49 -14.66 4.68
CA ASN A 351 20.46 -13.62 4.74
C ASN A 351 20.26 -13.20 6.20
N LEU A 352 20.31 -11.89 6.44
CA LEU A 352 19.98 -11.29 7.72
C LEU A 352 18.67 -10.52 7.56
N ASN A 353 17.69 -10.79 8.42
CA ASN A 353 16.46 -10.06 8.51
C ASN A 353 16.30 -9.51 9.92
N VAL A 354 15.98 -8.23 10.03
CA VAL A 354 15.69 -7.55 11.29
C VAL A 354 14.31 -6.93 11.17
N ASN A 355 13.42 -7.28 12.10
CA ASN A 355 12.07 -6.77 12.16
C ASN A 355 11.83 -6.12 13.52
N LEU A 356 11.16 -4.98 13.50
CA LEU A 356 10.59 -4.32 14.66
C LEU A 356 9.08 -4.33 14.46
N ARG A 357 8.35 -4.98 15.36
CA ARG A 357 6.89 -5.13 15.23
C ARG A 357 6.16 -4.55 16.43
N HIS A 358 5.01 -4.00 16.17
CA HIS A 358 4.03 -3.60 17.15
C HIS A 358 2.67 -4.11 16.69
N SER A 359 1.90 -4.63 17.63
CA SER A 359 0.51 -5.03 17.44
C SER A 359 -0.29 -4.52 18.64
N GLN A 360 -1.41 -3.87 18.39
CA GLN A 360 -2.30 -3.34 19.43
C GLN A 360 -3.73 -3.80 19.14
N ASN A 361 -4.39 -4.35 20.14
CA ASN A 361 -5.80 -4.70 20.06
C ASN A 361 -6.64 -3.50 20.50
N GLY A 362 -7.42 -2.93 19.57
CA GLY A 362 -8.24 -1.75 19.83
C GLY A 362 -9.39 -1.98 20.81
N ASN A 363 -9.83 -3.23 21.06
CA ASN A 363 -10.90 -3.53 22.01
C ASN A 363 -10.39 -3.66 23.46
N THR A 364 -9.25 -4.34 23.64
CA THR A 364 -8.68 -4.61 24.95
C THR A 364 -7.61 -3.59 25.35
N GLY A 365 -7.10 -2.79 24.41
CA GLY A 365 -5.98 -1.89 24.62
C GLY A 365 -4.63 -2.61 24.80
N ASN A 366 -4.58 -3.94 24.66
CA ASN A 366 -3.33 -4.67 24.83
C ASN A 366 -2.39 -4.45 23.65
N MET A 367 -1.15 -4.10 23.94
CA MET A 367 -0.08 -3.90 22.98
C MET A 367 0.99 -4.97 23.12
N THR A 368 1.45 -5.49 22.00
CA THR A 368 2.59 -6.39 21.91
C THR A 368 3.68 -5.76 21.07
N PHE A 369 4.85 -5.57 21.63
CA PHE A 369 6.04 -5.10 20.95
C PHE A 369 7.03 -6.24 20.76
N THR A 370 7.49 -6.47 19.55
CA THR A 370 8.60 -7.38 19.25
C THR A 370 9.80 -6.56 18.77
N LEU A 371 10.77 -6.32 19.65
CA LEU A 371 11.84 -5.34 19.48
C LEU A 371 13.18 -5.86 20.01
N PRO A 372 14.08 -6.36 19.17
CA PRO A 372 13.93 -6.76 17.79
C PRO A 372 13.55 -8.24 17.62
N GLU A 373 13.12 -8.60 16.39
CA GLU A 373 13.15 -9.96 15.90
C GLU A 373 14.25 -10.06 14.83
N ILE A 374 15.26 -10.86 15.07
CA ILE A 374 16.40 -11.04 14.18
C ILE A 374 16.42 -12.47 13.67
N SER A 375 16.50 -12.65 12.36
CA SER A 375 16.67 -13.95 11.72
C SER A 375 17.91 -13.92 10.84
N TYR A 376 18.88 -14.76 11.15
CA TYR A 376 20.07 -14.96 10.33
C TYR A 376 20.09 -16.38 9.79
N ASN A 377 20.08 -16.51 8.48
CA ASN A 377 20.06 -17.79 7.78
C ASN A 377 21.31 -17.91 6.93
N VAL A 378 22.11 -18.93 7.21
CA VAL A 378 23.19 -19.39 6.34
C VAL A 378 22.61 -20.42 5.39
N ASN A 379 22.60 -20.10 4.11
CA ASN A 379 22.07 -20.98 3.09
C ASN A 379 22.95 -22.27 3.01
N ARG A 380 22.36 -23.30 2.44
CA ARG A 380 22.97 -24.58 2.24
C ARG A 380 24.37 -24.44 1.61
N PHE A 381 25.40 -25.00 2.27
CA PHE A 381 26.76 -25.03 1.79
C PHE A 381 27.38 -26.39 2.02
N TYR A 382 28.45 -26.68 1.32
CA TYR A 382 29.16 -27.98 1.36
C TYR A 382 30.56 -27.77 1.94
N PRO A 383 30.74 -27.86 3.28
CA PRO A 383 32.00 -27.48 3.93
C PRO A 383 33.18 -28.29 3.44
N PHE A 384 33.02 -29.58 3.33
CA PHE A 384 34.11 -30.50 2.93
C PHE A 384 34.50 -30.35 1.44
N LYS A 385 33.54 -29.95 0.59
CA LYS A 385 33.83 -29.60 -0.80
C LYS A 385 34.60 -28.28 -0.92
N MET A 386 34.38 -27.36 0.00
CA MET A 386 35.04 -26.04 0.00
C MET A 386 36.48 -26.10 0.54
N LEU A 387 36.76 -26.96 1.49
CA LEU A 387 38.08 -27.10 2.14
C LEU A 387 39.10 -27.84 1.28
N ARG A 388 38.69 -28.50 0.22
CA ARG A 388 39.54 -29.40 -0.54
C ARG A 388 40.25 -28.71 -1.70
N LYS A 389 41.57 -28.63 -1.64
CA LYS A 389 42.48 -28.42 -2.78
C LYS A 389 42.78 -29.79 -3.42
N SER A 390 42.29 -29.99 -4.65
CA SER A 390 42.76 -30.97 -5.67
C SER A 390 43.12 -32.41 -5.29
N SER A 391 42.54 -33.35 -6.07
CA SER A 391 43.00 -34.73 -6.38
C SER A 391 43.52 -35.66 -5.25
N ILE A 392 42.60 -36.37 -4.60
CA ILE A 392 42.89 -37.60 -3.89
C ILE A 392 41.82 -38.64 -4.27
N ASN A 393 42.22 -39.90 -4.43
CA ASN A 393 41.43 -41.06 -4.82
C ASN A 393 39.95 -41.00 -4.37
N ARG A 394 39.02 -41.15 -5.33
CA ARG A 394 37.58 -41.17 -5.11
C ARG A 394 37.13 -42.45 -4.40
N ASN A 395 37.38 -42.55 -3.11
CA ASN A 395 36.79 -43.60 -2.30
C ASN A 395 35.34 -43.20 -1.97
N PHE A 396 34.44 -44.17 -1.89
CA PHE A 396 33.02 -44.03 -1.56
C PHE A 396 32.75 -43.11 -0.34
N ILE A 397 33.55 -43.25 0.73
CA ILE A 397 33.45 -42.39 1.92
C ILE A 397 33.70 -40.93 1.60
N HIS A 398 34.61 -40.62 0.70
CA HIS A 398 34.90 -39.25 0.29
C HIS A 398 33.76 -38.63 -0.51
N GLU A 399 33.02 -39.43 -1.28
CA GLU A 399 31.86 -38.95 -2.01
C GLU A 399 30.73 -38.58 -1.03
N ILE A 400 30.48 -39.37 0.01
CA ILE A 400 29.54 -39.10 1.09
C ILE A 400 29.87 -37.79 1.79
N ILE A 401 31.11 -37.63 2.23
CA ILE A 401 31.58 -36.44 2.95
C ILE A 401 31.42 -35.19 2.07
N ASN A 402 31.80 -35.26 0.80
CA ASN A 402 31.69 -34.13 -0.12
C ASN A 402 30.25 -33.73 -0.43
N GLN A 403 29.29 -34.65 -0.33
CA GLN A 403 27.88 -34.38 -0.52
C GLN A 403 27.18 -33.90 0.75
N THR A 404 27.86 -33.93 1.89
CA THR A 404 27.33 -33.41 3.14
C THR A 404 27.20 -31.90 3.06
N ASN A 405 25.99 -31.45 3.25
CA ASN A 405 25.63 -30.04 3.29
C ASN A 405 25.19 -29.65 4.69
N ILE A 406 25.44 -28.41 5.02
CA ILE A 406 25.02 -27.81 6.30
C ILE A 406 24.25 -26.54 5.98
N ASN A 407 23.16 -26.30 6.69
CA ASN A 407 22.52 -25.03 6.80
C ASN A 407 22.36 -24.66 8.28
N TYR A 408 22.42 -23.37 8.56
CA TYR A 408 22.32 -22.83 9.91
C TYR A 408 21.31 -21.70 9.94
N GLN A 409 20.46 -21.69 10.93
CA GLN A 409 19.50 -20.64 11.18
C GLN A 409 19.54 -20.25 12.66
N VAL A 410 19.57 -18.95 12.91
CA VAL A 410 19.33 -18.39 14.23
C VAL A 410 18.17 -17.39 14.16
N ASN A 411 17.25 -17.50 15.10
CA ASN A 411 16.17 -16.57 15.31
C ASN A 411 16.22 -16.05 16.74
N THR A 412 16.37 -14.74 16.88
CA THR A 412 16.31 -14.04 18.18
C THR A 412 15.03 -13.22 18.21
N LYS A 413 14.32 -13.29 19.31
CA LYS A 413 13.09 -12.54 19.49
C LYS A 413 13.05 -11.98 20.91
N ASN A 414 12.64 -10.73 21.00
CA ASN A 414 12.39 -10.06 22.24
C ASN A 414 10.99 -9.44 22.19
N GLU A 415 10.12 -9.81 23.09
CA GLU A 415 8.70 -9.48 23.11
C GLU A 415 8.27 -8.88 24.44
N ILE A 416 7.48 -7.83 24.36
CA ILE A 416 6.91 -7.13 25.52
C ILE A 416 5.41 -7.01 25.30
N ASN A 417 4.64 -7.38 26.32
CA ASN A 417 3.19 -7.24 26.32
C ASN A 417 2.81 -6.23 27.41
N ILE A 418 2.14 -5.14 27.00
CA ILE A 418 1.76 -4.04 27.90
C ILE A 418 0.34 -3.60 27.55
N ALA A 419 -0.43 -3.21 28.57
CA ALA A 419 -1.72 -2.57 28.38
C ALA A 419 -1.52 -1.08 28.01
N GLU A 420 -2.41 -0.51 27.20
CA GLU A 420 -2.32 0.88 26.73
C GLU A 420 -2.29 1.88 27.89
N ASN A 421 -3.06 1.63 28.97
CA ASN A 421 -3.10 2.47 30.16
C ASN A 421 -1.81 2.44 30.99
N ALA A 422 -1.01 1.37 30.90
CA ALA A 422 0.28 1.23 31.56
C ALA A 422 1.47 1.65 30.69
N PHE A 423 1.22 2.10 29.47
CA PHE A 423 2.29 2.42 28.53
C PHE A 423 3.09 3.67 28.93
N SER A 424 2.45 4.67 29.55
CA SER A 424 3.14 5.86 30.06
C SER A 424 4.12 5.49 31.18
N ASP A 425 3.69 4.69 32.16
CA ASP A 425 4.50 4.26 33.28
C ASP A 425 5.69 3.43 32.81
N PHE A 426 5.45 2.52 31.84
CA PHE A 426 6.51 1.75 31.21
C PHE A 426 7.57 2.63 30.53
N LEU A 427 7.17 3.73 29.89
CA LEU A 427 8.13 4.67 29.28
C LEU A 427 8.93 5.44 30.32
N GLU A 428 8.34 5.75 31.48
CA GLU A 428 9.02 6.39 32.61
C GLU A 428 10.04 5.46 33.27
N GLU A 429 9.73 4.16 33.41
CA GLU A 429 10.65 3.13 33.90
C GLU A 429 11.86 2.90 32.95
N GLY A 430 11.73 3.25 31.67
CA GLY A 430 12.78 3.19 30.69
C GLY A 430 13.39 1.79 30.50
N MET A 431 14.72 1.66 30.61
CA MET A 431 15.42 0.39 30.41
C MET A 431 15.10 -0.68 31.46
N GLU A 432 14.71 -0.29 32.65
CA GLU A 432 14.34 -1.21 33.72
C GLU A 432 12.98 -1.85 33.45
N GLY A 433 12.00 -1.06 33.08
CA GLY A 433 10.70 -1.55 32.63
C GLY A 433 10.83 -2.51 31.47
N PHE A 434 11.71 -2.17 30.49
CA PHE A 434 12.00 -3.04 29.38
C PHE A 434 12.57 -4.39 29.82
N ARG A 435 13.55 -4.41 30.72
CA ARG A 435 14.19 -5.64 31.22
C ARG A 435 13.22 -6.54 31.99
N ASN A 436 12.35 -5.94 32.82
CA ASN A 436 11.44 -6.68 33.70
C ASN A 436 10.26 -7.28 32.92
N ASN A 437 9.79 -6.62 31.87
CA ASN A 437 8.62 -7.03 31.08
C ASN A 437 8.99 -7.81 29.80
N ALA A 438 10.28 -7.87 29.44
CA ALA A 438 10.71 -8.48 28.19
C ALA A 438 10.83 -10.01 28.28
N ARG A 439 10.11 -10.69 27.40
CA ARG A 439 10.29 -12.12 27.14
C ARG A 439 11.29 -12.26 25.99
N ASN A 440 12.46 -12.78 26.27
CA ASN A 440 13.52 -12.90 25.30
C ASN A 440 13.88 -14.36 25.03
N GLY A 441 14.52 -14.61 23.88
CA GLY A 441 15.01 -15.93 23.56
C GLY A 441 15.73 -15.96 22.21
N MET A 442 16.59 -16.96 22.05
CA MET A 442 17.30 -17.24 20.83
C MET A 442 17.18 -18.72 20.48
N ARG A 443 16.79 -19.01 19.25
CA ARG A 443 16.68 -20.38 18.73
C ARG A 443 17.73 -20.60 17.64
N HIS A 444 18.57 -21.58 17.84
CA HIS A 444 19.56 -22.06 16.87
C HIS A 444 19.08 -23.35 16.26
N ASN A 445 19.15 -23.47 14.93
CA ASN A 445 18.92 -24.71 14.21
C ASN A 445 20.10 -24.98 13.28
N VAL A 446 20.74 -26.13 13.45
CA VAL A 446 21.77 -26.65 12.55
C VAL A 446 21.24 -27.92 11.91
N ASN A 447 21.19 -27.95 10.59
CA ASN A 447 20.84 -29.17 9.86
C ASN A 447 22.01 -29.57 8.99
N ALA A 448 22.49 -30.80 9.20
CA ALA A 448 23.49 -31.45 8.35
C ALA A 448 22.83 -32.63 7.64
N SER A 449 22.95 -32.73 6.33
CA SER A 449 22.38 -33.82 5.57
C SER A 449 23.26 -34.20 4.39
N SER A 450 23.22 -35.49 4.01
CA SER A 450 23.91 -36.00 2.84
C SER A 450 22.94 -36.80 1.97
N SER A 451 23.27 -37.03 0.72
CA SER A 451 22.52 -37.90 -0.18
C SER A 451 23.46 -38.88 -0.85
N ILE A 452 23.31 -40.13 -0.46
CA ILE A 452 24.20 -41.21 -0.86
C ILE A 452 23.47 -42.09 -1.87
N LYS A 453 24.09 -42.35 -3.01
CA LYS A 453 23.56 -43.23 -4.04
C LYS A 453 24.29 -44.54 -4.05
N LEU A 454 23.59 -45.63 -3.78
CA LEU A 454 24.10 -46.99 -3.74
C LEU A 454 23.63 -47.82 -4.94
N PHE A 455 24.23 -48.98 -5.14
CA PHE A 455 23.85 -49.98 -6.15
C PHE A 455 23.62 -49.40 -7.55
N GLY A 456 24.64 -48.74 -8.10
CA GLY A 456 24.54 -48.12 -9.42
C GLY A 456 23.56 -46.92 -9.49
N LYS A 457 23.35 -46.25 -8.37
CA LYS A 457 22.41 -45.10 -8.20
C LYS A 457 20.95 -45.47 -8.08
N ASN A 458 20.64 -46.75 -7.89
CA ASN A 458 19.25 -47.22 -7.80
C ASN A 458 18.63 -46.98 -6.41
N VAL A 459 19.44 -47.00 -5.35
CA VAL A 459 19.00 -46.73 -3.99
C VAL A 459 19.61 -45.41 -3.52
N THR A 460 18.76 -44.50 -3.00
CA THR A 460 19.18 -43.24 -2.42
C THR A 460 18.98 -43.29 -0.91
N ILE A 461 20.04 -43.08 -0.14
CA ILE A 461 20.00 -42.97 1.32
C ILE A 461 20.32 -41.52 1.68
N ASN A 462 19.45 -40.91 2.50
CA ASN A 462 19.60 -39.54 2.95
C ASN A 462 19.71 -39.50 4.48
N PRO A 463 20.91 -39.63 5.04
CA PRO A 463 21.13 -39.37 6.46
C PRO A 463 21.04 -37.88 6.75
N ALA A 464 20.44 -37.53 7.90
CA ALA A 464 20.37 -36.18 8.37
C ALA A 464 20.51 -36.10 9.90
N TYR A 465 21.14 -35.04 10.34
CA TYR A 465 21.28 -34.68 11.73
C TYR A 465 20.79 -33.27 11.94
N GLN A 466 19.91 -33.09 12.90
CA GLN A 466 19.36 -31.81 13.27
C GLN A 466 19.68 -31.53 14.74
N LEU A 467 20.29 -30.37 15.00
CA LEU A 467 20.49 -29.81 16.33
C LEU A 467 19.60 -28.57 16.45
N SER A 468 18.76 -28.54 17.46
CA SER A 468 18.01 -27.35 17.87
C SER A 468 18.45 -26.94 19.28
N SER A 469 18.82 -25.68 19.48
CA SER A 469 19.15 -25.12 20.79
C SER A 469 18.37 -23.89 21.07
N LEU A 470 17.83 -23.77 22.27
CA LEU A 470 17.09 -22.61 22.78
C LEU A 470 17.93 -21.96 23.88
N TRP A 471 18.18 -20.66 23.76
CA TRP A 471 18.90 -19.87 24.72
C TRP A 471 17.99 -18.83 25.33
N TYR A 472 18.01 -18.71 26.65
CA TYR A 472 17.20 -17.79 27.44
C TYR A 472 18.05 -17.03 28.44
N LEU A 473 17.61 -15.83 28.80
CA LEU A 473 18.24 -14.99 29.83
C LEU A 473 17.50 -15.08 31.17
N ASN A 474 16.36 -15.75 31.20
CA ASN A 474 15.57 -15.96 32.40
C ASN A 474 14.94 -17.36 32.42
N GLN A 475 14.59 -17.81 33.58
CA GLN A 475 13.85 -19.04 33.85
C GLN A 475 12.89 -18.82 35.03
N ILE A 476 11.83 -19.61 35.07
CA ILE A 476 10.87 -19.55 36.19
C ILE A 476 11.16 -20.70 37.15
N ASN A 477 11.31 -20.35 38.42
CA ASN A 477 11.30 -21.30 39.52
C ASN A 477 9.92 -21.31 40.17
N LYS A 478 9.34 -22.49 40.41
CA LYS A 478 8.07 -22.66 41.09
C LYS A 478 8.31 -23.25 42.46
N SER A 479 7.74 -22.59 43.48
CA SER A 479 7.78 -23.05 44.86
C SER A 479 6.39 -22.95 45.48
N TRP A 480 6.11 -23.81 46.47
CA TRP A 480 4.86 -23.77 47.22
C TRP A 480 5.02 -22.86 48.44
N ASP A 481 4.15 -21.88 48.56
CA ASP A 481 4.04 -21.04 49.76
C ASP A 481 2.97 -21.61 50.67
N ALA A 482 3.40 -22.19 51.80
CA ALA A 482 2.51 -22.76 52.78
C ALA A 482 1.74 -21.71 53.60
N GLN A 483 2.22 -20.46 53.68
CA GLN A 483 1.54 -19.39 54.40
C GLN A 483 0.34 -18.84 53.64
N ASN A 484 0.51 -18.62 52.35
CA ASN A 484 -0.52 -18.06 51.47
C ASN A 484 -1.33 -19.14 50.73
N ASN A 485 -0.95 -20.42 50.88
CA ASN A 485 -1.57 -21.58 50.20
C ASN A 485 -1.62 -21.42 48.66
N GLU A 486 -0.52 -20.91 48.07
CA GLU A 486 -0.40 -20.65 46.65
C GLU A 486 0.96 -21.06 46.07
N VAL A 487 1.02 -21.19 44.74
CA VAL A 487 2.26 -21.45 44.03
C VAL A 487 2.90 -20.14 43.63
N ILE A 488 4.09 -19.87 44.17
CA ILE A 488 4.90 -18.70 43.79
C ILE A 488 5.72 -19.04 42.52
N ASN A 489 5.75 -18.09 41.57
CA ASN A 489 6.56 -18.17 40.37
C ASN A 489 7.65 -17.09 40.44
N ASP A 490 8.87 -17.48 40.80
CA ASP A 490 10.01 -16.56 40.82
C ASP A 490 10.74 -16.55 39.51
N THR A 491 11.00 -15.35 38.98
CA THR A 491 11.81 -15.17 37.77
C THR A 491 13.29 -15.06 38.13
N ILE A 492 14.08 -16.04 37.73
CA ILE A 492 15.54 -16.05 37.94
C ILE A 492 16.20 -15.55 36.64
N ASN A 493 16.90 -14.42 36.72
CA ASN A 493 17.67 -13.86 35.60
C ASN A 493 19.03 -14.56 35.48
N GLN A 494 19.05 -15.66 34.74
CA GLN A 494 20.23 -16.46 34.51
C GLN A 494 20.25 -16.98 33.07
N PHE A 495 21.41 -16.95 32.40
CA PHE A 495 21.56 -17.57 31.12
C PHE A 495 21.37 -19.09 31.22
N SER A 496 20.51 -19.61 30.37
CA SER A 496 20.18 -21.03 30.30
C SER A 496 20.05 -21.47 28.83
N SER A 497 20.50 -22.71 28.57
CA SER A 497 20.40 -23.30 27.24
C SER A 497 19.76 -24.68 27.29
N LEU A 498 18.82 -24.92 26.38
CA LEU A 498 18.24 -26.24 26.09
C LEU A 498 18.69 -26.67 24.73
N TYR A 499 18.87 -27.96 24.52
CA TYR A 499 19.21 -28.52 23.21
C TYR A 499 18.47 -29.83 22.95
N SER A 500 18.25 -30.11 21.68
CA SER A 500 17.63 -31.34 21.19
C SER A 500 18.38 -31.82 19.96
N HIS A 501 18.64 -33.09 19.91
CA HIS A 501 19.25 -33.79 18.78
C HIS A 501 18.19 -34.62 18.07
N ASN A 502 18.22 -34.65 16.77
CA ASN A 502 17.42 -35.58 15.98
C ASN A 502 18.31 -36.20 14.90
N VAL A 503 18.47 -37.52 14.95
CA VAL A 503 19.18 -38.29 13.93
C VAL A 503 18.13 -38.97 13.07
N SER A 504 18.21 -38.81 11.76
CA SER A 504 17.30 -39.46 10.83
C SER A 504 18.02 -40.00 9.60
N ALA A 505 17.45 -41.02 9.01
CA ALA A 505 17.91 -41.56 7.74
C ALA A 505 16.71 -42.05 6.93
N SER A 506 16.65 -41.72 5.64
CA SER A 506 15.67 -42.30 4.73
C SER A 506 16.35 -43.05 3.60
N ALA A 507 15.80 -44.20 3.23
CA ALA A 507 16.24 -45.00 2.11
C ALA A 507 15.07 -45.13 1.12
N THR A 508 15.29 -44.72 -0.12
CA THR A 508 14.26 -44.80 -1.17
C THR A 508 14.84 -45.36 -2.46
N THR A 509 14.01 -46.12 -3.18
CA THR A 509 14.34 -46.60 -4.52
C THR A 509 13.08 -46.53 -5.41
N LYS A 510 13.30 -46.70 -6.73
CA LYS A 510 12.19 -46.80 -7.70
C LYS A 510 12.32 -48.10 -8.45
N ILE A 511 11.30 -48.92 -8.40
CA ILE A 511 11.18 -50.20 -9.10
C ILE A 511 10.14 -50.01 -10.22
N TYR A 512 10.50 -50.39 -11.43
CA TYR A 512 9.65 -50.22 -12.59
C TYR A 512 9.18 -51.59 -13.11
N GLY A 513 7.88 -51.79 -13.14
CA GLY A 513 7.23 -52.91 -13.84
C GLY A 513 6.63 -52.44 -15.18
N PHE A 514 6.84 -53.20 -16.22
CA PHE A 514 6.27 -52.89 -17.53
C PHE A 514 5.38 -54.06 -17.97
N TYR A 515 4.07 -53.76 -18.12
CA TYR A 515 3.07 -54.75 -18.53
C TYR A 515 2.59 -54.40 -19.94
N ARG A 516 2.45 -55.44 -20.78
CA ARG A 516 1.88 -55.33 -22.13
C ARG A 516 0.57 -56.06 -22.17
N PHE A 517 -0.53 -55.34 -22.34
CA PHE A 517 -1.89 -55.89 -22.42
C PHE A 517 -2.36 -55.96 -23.87
N ALA A 518 -1.81 -56.87 -24.70
CA ALA A 518 -2.16 -57.00 -26.11
C ALA A 518 -3.58 -57.54 -26.34
N LYS A 519 -4.11 -58.35 -25.44
CA LYS A 519 -5.39 -59.07 -25.60
C LYS A 519 -6.60 -58.40 -24.92
N PHE A 520 -6.39 -57.60 -23.89
CA PHE A 520 -7.48 -57.04 -23.07
C PHE A 520 -8.14 -55.77 -23.66
N PHE A 521 -7.47 -55.06 -24.54
CA PHE A 521 -7.92 -53.80 -25.15
C PHE A 521 -8.05 -53.88 -26.68
N GLY A 522 -8.64 -54.98 -27.19
CA GLY A 522 -9.01 -55.05 -28.60
C GLY A 522 -7.89 -55.08 -29.62
N GLY A 523 -6.96 -56.00 -29.47
CA GLY A 523 -6.12 -56.61 -30.50
C GLY A 523 -5.16 -55.80 -31.35
N LYS A 524 -5.42 -54.55 -31.70
CA LYS A 524 -4.57 -53.75 -32.61
C LYS A 524 -3.77 -52.62 -31.95
N HIS A 525 -4.01 -52.27 -30.69
CA HIS A 525 -3.36 -51.15 -30.04
C HIS A 525 -2.44 -51.64 -28.92
N GLN A 526 -1.14 -51.58 -29.13
CA GLN A 526 -0.15 -51.90 -28.10
C GLN A 526 -0.20 -50.89 -26.95
N ALA A 527 -1.05 -51.12 -25.95
CA ALA A 527 -1.02 -50.37 -24.71
C ALA A 527 0.07 -50.96 -23.79
N LYS A 528 0.89 -50.10 -23.24
CA LYS A 528 1.92 -50.45 -22.24
C LYS A 528 1.57 -49.77 -20.94
N ILE A 529 1.55 -50.49 -19.84
CA ILE A 529 1.38 -49.93 -18.50
C ILE A 529 2.75 -49.95 -17.84
N ARG A 530 3.17 -48.78 -17.33
CA ARG A 530 4.32 -48.65 -16.45
C ARG A 530 3.78 -48.58 -15.02
N HIS A 531 4.15 -49.57 -14.20
CA HIS A 531 3.96 -49.53 -12.77
C HIS A 531 5.23 -49.05 -12.12
N THR A 532 5.17 -47.97 -11.36
CA THR A 532 6.27 -47.43 -10.58
C THR A 532 5.98 -47.66 -9.11
N LEU A 533 6.78 -48.50 -8.49
CA LEU A 533 6.82 -48.74 -7.04
C LEU A 533 7.94 -47.90 -6.44
N THR A 534 7.63 -47.12 -5.44
CA THR A 534 8.64 -46.35 -4.70
C THR A 534 8.56 -46.71 -3.23
N PRO A 535 9.27 -47.79 -2.80
CA PRO A 535 9.43 -48.08 -1.39
C PRO A 535 10.33 -47.02 -0.74
N ASN A 536 9.94 -46.59 0.45
CA ASN A 536 10.70 -45.70 1.28
C ASN A 536 10.68 -46.19 2.72
N ILE A 537 11.87 -46.28 3.33
CA ILE A 537 12.06 -46.58 4.74
C ILE A 537 12.68 -45.36 5.37
N ASN A 538 12.12 -44.90 6.47
CA ASN A 538 12.64 -43.77 7.23
C ASN A 538 12.85 -44.19 8.70
N PHE A 539 13.96 -43.80 9.23
CA PHE A 539 14.34 -43.94 10.62
C PHE A 539 14.49 -42.55 11.22
N SER A 540 14.00 -42.32 12.43
CA SER A 540 14.25 -41.12 13.19
C SER A 540 14.40 -41.47 14.67
N TYR A 541 15.36 -40.80 15.33
CA TYR A 541 15.61 -40.99 16.75
C TYR A 541 15.97 -39.65 17.39
N LYS A 542 15.24 -39.32 18.45
CA LYS A 542 15.45 -38.13 19.28
C LYS A 542 15.62 -38.58 20.72
N PRO A 543 16.82 -38.47 21.31
CA PRO A 543 17.05 -38.79 22.71
C PRO A 543 16.41 -37.76 23.65
N ASN A 544 16.13 -38.15 24.87
CA ASN A 544 15.86 -37.21 25.93
C ASN A 544 17.15 -36.46 26.29
N THR A 545 17.08 -35.11 26.33
CA THR A 545 18.26 -34.26 26.59
C THR A 545 18.12 -33.40 27.85
N HIS A 546 16.98 -33.41 28.50
CA HIS A 546 16.74 -32.66 29.73
C HIS A 546 15.55 -33.25 30.49
N GLU A 547 15.51 -33.01 31.76
CA GLU A 547 14.41 -33.43 32.64
C GLU A 547 13.58 -32.23 33.04
N TRP A 548 12.29 -32.47 33.30
CA TRP A 548 11.42 -31.49 33.86
C TRP A 548 11.59 -31.47 35.40
N LEU A 549 11.48 -30.27 35.98
CA LEU A 549 11.50 -30.10 37.42
C LEU A 549 10.11 -30.42 38.00
N SER A 550 10.06 -30.81 39.26
CA SER A 550 8.83 -31.01 40.02
C SER A 550 8.69 -29.96 41.09
N TYR A 551 7.45 -29.56 41.37
CA TYR A 551 7.10 -28.66 42.47
C TYR A 551 5.84 -29.16 43.15
N GLN A 552 5.67 -28.80 44.44
CA GLN A 552 4.46 -29.05 45.19
C GLN A 552 3.35 -28.10 44.66
N ARG A 553 2.19 -28.66 44.32
CA ARG A 553 1.07 -27.94 43.74
C ARG A 553 0.02 -27.48 44.74
N ASP A 554 -0.15 -28.21 45.81
CA ASP A 554 -1.20 -27.99 46.83
C ASP A 554 -0.76 -28.33 48.24
N SER A 555 -1.60 -27.99 49.22
CA SER A 555 -1.38 -28.26 50.63
C SER A 555 -1.35 -29.74 51.00
N LEU A 556 -1.83 -30.64 50.12
CA LEU A 556 -1.84 -32.09 50.33
C LEU A 556 -0.49 -32.73 49.91
N GLY A 557 0.48 -31.96 49.46
CA GLY A 557 1.77 -32.45 49.02
C GLY A 557 1.79 -33.05 47.59
N ASN A 558 0.72 -32.87 46.81
CA ASN A 558 0.70 -33.33 45.42
C ASN A 558 1.73 -32.56 44.60
N THR A 559 2.50 -33.26 43.81
CA THR A 559 3.52 -32.68 42.93
C THR A 559 3.06 -32.59 41.48
N SER A 560 3.57 -31.61 40.75
CA SER A 560 3.38 -31.47 39.30
C SER A 560 4.72 -31.17 38.65
N SER A 561 4.96 -31.73 37.47
CA SER A 561 6.17 -31.44 36.73
C SER A 561 6.01 -30.22 35.81
N TYR A 562 7.06 -29.44 35.67
CA TYR A 562 7.09 -28.27 34.79
C TYR A 562 8.46 -28.07 34.16
N SER A 563 8.49 -27.38 33.02
CA SER A 563 9.73 -26.85 32.49
C SER A 563 9.90 -25.38 32.93
N PRO A 564 11.07 -25.00 33.48
CA PRO A 564 11.36 -23.60 33.81
C PRO A 564 11.23 -22.60 32.65
N PHE A 565 11.14 -23.11 31.44
CA PHE A 565 11.12 -22.33 30.21
C PHE A 565 9.77 -22.30 29.50
N SER A 566 8.73 -22.91 30.07
CA SER A 566 7.41 -23.05 29.44
C SER A 566 6.75 -21.71 29.08
N SER A 567 7.01 -20.66 29.87
CA SER A 567 6.52 -19.28 29.64
C SER A 567 7.41 -18.44 28.73
N ASN A 568 8.61 -18.94 28.36
CA ASN A 568 9.51 -18.21 27.51
C ASN A 568 9.04 -18.22 26.05
N ILE A 569 9.60 -17.31 25.24
CA ILE A 569 9.07 -16.96 23.92
C ILE A 569 9.08 -18.13 22.91
N TYR A 570 9.99 -19.07 23.04
CA TYR A 570 10.06 -20.29 22.23
C TYR A 570 9.60 -21.54 23.00
N GLY A 571 9.11 -21.35 24.23
CA GLY A 571 8.69 -22.46 25.08
C GLY A 571 9.82 -23.39 25.49
N THR A 572 9.51 -24.66 25.60
CA THR A 572 10.46 -25.70 26.01
C THR A 572 10.67 -26.73 24.90
N ILE A 573 11.69 -27.55 25.05
CA ILE A 573 11.91 -28.74 24.26
C ILE A 573 11.26 -29.92 24.99
N SER A 574 10.60 -30.82 24.24
CA SER A 574 10.00 -32.01 24.82
C SER A 574 11.07 -32.88 25.51
N SER A 575 10.84 -33.25 26.75
CA SER A 575 11.68 -34.15 27.53
C SER A 575 11.52 -35.63 27.14
N SER A 576 10.57 -35.96 26.25
CA SER A 576 10.35 -37.35 25.86
C SER A 576 11.33 -37.82 24.77
N GLU A 577 11.88 -38.98 24.99
CA GLU A 577 12.57 -39.75 23.95
C GLU A 577 11.56 -40.19 22.88
N SER A 578 11.98 -40.22 21.63
CA SER A 578 11.18 -40.76 20.53
C SER A 578 12.06 -41.47 19.50
N GLY A 579 11.62 -42.64 19.10
CA GLY A 579 12.28 -43.45 18.09
C GLY A 579 11.26 -44.08 17.15
N ARG A 580 11.41 -43.94 15.85
CA ARG A 580 10.47 -44.47 14.88
C ARG A 580 11.12 -45.00 13.63
N ILE A 581 10.65 -46.17 13.19
CA ILE A 581 10.91 -46.66 11.84
C ILE A 581 9.61 -46.59 11.06
N GLY A 582 9.62 -45.84 9.96
CA GLY A 582 8.48 -45.74 9.06
C GLY A 582 8.75 -46.46 7.76
N PHE A 583 7.71 -47.09 7.22
CA PHE A 583 7.72 -47.69 5.90
C PHE A 583 6.60 -47.08 5.08
N SER A 584 6.90 -46.73 3.82
CA SER A 584 5.87 -46.31 2.88
C SER A 584 6.14 -46.86 1.49
N LEU A 585 5.08 -47.31 0.83
CA LEU A 585 5.10 -47.85 -0.52
C LEU A 585 4.19 -47.00 -1.40
N ILE A 586 4.79 -46.20 -2.26
CA ILE A 586 4.06 -45.36 -3.20
C ILE A 586 3.91 -46.13 -4.52
N ASN A 587 2.70 -46.26 -5.01
CA ASN A 587 2.33 -46.94 -6.25
C ASN A 587 1.80 -45.92 -7.25
N ALA A 588 2.34 -45.93 -8.47
CA ALA A 588 1.85 -45.12 -9.58
C ALA A 588 1.72 -45.99 -10.85
N LEU A 589 0.61 -45.84 -11.58
CA LEU A 589 0.32 -46.58 -12.81
C LEU A 589 0.09 -45.60 -13.95
N GLU A 590 0.93 -45.69 -14.98
CA GLU A 590 0.83 -44.86 -16.19
C GLU A 590 0.56 -45.76 -17.41
N LEU A 591 -0.48 -45.40 -18.17
CA LEU A 591 -0.79 -46.03 -19.46
C LEU A 591 -0.12 -45.23 -20.57
N LYS A 592 0.57 -45.94 -21.47
CA LYS A 592 1.10 -45.40 -22.71
C LYS A 592 0.46 -46.17 -23.88
N ARG A 593 -0.30 -45.46 -24.73
CA ARG A 593 -0.89 -46.00 -25.97
C ARG A 593 -0.45 -45.21 -27.19
N LYS A 594 -0.43 -45.86 -28.35
CA LYS A 594 -0.10 -45.19 -29.61
C LYS A 594 -1.18 -44.17 -29.96
N ASN A 595 -0.78 -42.98 -30.36
CA ASN A 595 -1.71 -41.96 -30.85
C ASN A 595 -1.96 -42.19 -32.35
N HIS A 596 -3.18 -42.61 -32.72
CA HIS A 596 -3.54 -42.87 -34.11
C HIS A 596 -4.08 -41.59 -34.81
N GLN A 597 -4.33 -40.52 -34.10
CA GLN A 597 -4.86 -39.27 -34.64
C GLN A 597 -3.73 -38.28 -35.03
N ASP A 598 -2.50 -38.56 -34.64
CA ASP A 598 -1.36 -37.69 -34.97
C ASP A 598 -0.70 -38.17 -36.26
N SER A 599 -1.05 -37.51 -37.38
CA SER A 599 -0.44 -37.72 -38.70
C SER A 599 0.94 -37.07 -38.85
N THR A 600 1.30 -36.10 -37.96
CA THR A 600 2.56 -35.38 -38.00
C THR A 600 3.71 -36.06 -37.30
N GLY A 601 3.42 -37.03 -36.43
CA GLY A 601 4.41 -37.83 -35.73
C GLY A 601 5.06 -37.18 -34.54
N GLU A 602 4.70 -35.95 -34.18
CA GLU A 602 5.24 -35.25 -33.01
C GLU A 602 4.74 -35.85 -31.68
N ASN A 603 3.49 -36.29 -31.63
CA ASN A 603 2.88 -36.91 -30.44
C ASN A 603 2.52 -38.39 -30.66
N LYS A 604 3.49 -39.20 -31.05
CA LYS A 604 3.31 -40.64 -31.34
C LYS A 604 2.61 -41.45 -30.25
N PHE A 605 2.61 -40.98 -29.01
CA PHE A 605 2.07 -41.73 -27.88
C PHE A 605 1.27 -40.82 -26.92
N LEU A 606 0.08 -41.23 -26.61
CA LEU A 606 -0.73 -40.67 -25.53
C LEU A 606 -0.35 -41.34 -24.20
N LYS A 607 -0.12 -40.52 -23.18
CA LYS A 607 0.13 -40.96 -21.80
C LYS A 607 -1.06 -40.57 -20.93
N ALA A 608 -1.57 -41.52 -20.17
CA ALA A 608 -2.61 -41.29 -19.19
C ALA A 608 -2.20 -41.87 -17.84
N LYS A 609 -2.42 -41.15 -16.78
CA LYS A 609 -2.22 -41.67 -15.42
C LYS A 609 -3.47 -42.43 -15.00
N ILE A 610 -3.34 -43.75 -14.78
CA ILE A 610 -4.43 -44.60 -14.26
C ILE A 610 -4.51 -44.43 -12.74
N LEU A 611 -3.34 -44.42 -12.09
CA LEU A 611 -3.19 -44.23 -10.66
C LEU A 611 -2.00 -43.28 -10.46
N ASP A 612 -2.25 -42.10 -9.93
CA ASP A 612 -1.21 -41.10 -9.77
C ASP A 612 -0.37 -41.33 -8.52
N ASN A 613 -1.03 -41.63 -7.41
CA ASN A 613 -0.37 -41.89 -6.14
C ASN A 613 -1.30 -42.70 -5.23
N PHE A 614 -0.95 -43.96 -5.01
CA PHE A 614 -1.55 -44.78 -3.98
C PHE A 614 -0.47 -45.18 -2.98
N THR A 615 -0.58 -44.68 -1.76
CA THR A 615 0.43 -44.89 -0.73
C THR A 615 -0.09 -45.82 0.37
N ILE A 616 0.68 -46.86 0.64
CA ILE A 616 0.50 -47.70 1.82
C ILE A 616 1.63 -47.34 2.78
N SER A 617 1.28 -47.01 4.02
CA SER A 617 2.28 -46.63 5.03
C SER A 617 1.98 -47.30 6.36
N SER A 618 3.04 -47.67 7.06
CA SER A 618 3.05 -48.18 8.43
C SER A 618 4.25 -47.62 9.18
N GLY A 619 4.26 -47.71 10.48
CA GLY A 619 5.39 -47.26 11.29
C GLY A 619 5.46 -48.00 12.60
N TYR A 620 6.67 -48.28 13.00
CA TYR A 620 7.02 -48.96 14.25
C TYR A 620 7.63 -47.93 15.22
N ASP A 621 7.09 -47.86 16.43
CA ASP A 621 7.63 -47.06 17.53
C ASP A 621 8.65 -47.87 18.30
N LEU A 622 9.88 -47.36 18.40
CA LEU A 622 10.99 -48.06 19.03
C LEU A 622 11.03 -47.94 20.55
N ILE A 623 10.24 -47.02 21.10
CA ILE A 623 10.31 -46.63 22.53
C ILE A 623 9.12 -47.18 23.33
N LYS A 624 7.99 -47.40 22.68
CA LYS A 624 6.81 -47.94 23.36
C LYS A 624 6.98 -49.40 23.73
N ASP A 625 6.51 -49.76 24.92
CA ASP A 625 6.54 -51.14 25.39
C ASP A 625 5.41 -51.99 24.82
N SER A 626 4.37 -51.39 24.31
CA SER A 626 3.20 -52.08 23.72
C SER A 626 2.53 -51.24 22.60
N PHE A 627 1.84 -51.92 21.68
CA PHE A 627 1.17 -51.28 20.52
C PHE A 627 2.15 -50.42 19.68
N ASN A 628 3.26 -51.01 19.30
CA ASN A 628 4.36 -50.33 18.60
C ASN A 628 4.11 -50.06 17.12
N LEU A 629 3.08 -50.68 16.51
CA LEU A 629 2.65 -50.52 15.11
C LEU A 629 1.52 -49.49 15.00
#